data_b91fe2788a9726f890a33f7d4118e0c1
#
_entry.id   b91fe2788a9726f890a33f7d4118e0c1
#
_cell.length_a   1.000
_cell.length_b   1.000
_cell.length_c   1.000
_cell.angle_alpha   90.00
_cell.angle_beta   90.00
_cell.angle_gamma   90.00
#
_symmetry.space_group_name_H-M   'P 1'
#
loop_
_entity.id
_entity.type
_entity.pdbx_description
1 polymer ?
#
loop_
_entity_poly.entity_id
_entity_poly.type
_entity_poly.pdbx_seq_one_letter_code
_entity_poly.pdbx_strand_id
1 'polypeptide(L)'
;MKHSGTLDFSNGKSRGSNVLIGRDKERNKIVDSVSQRKNLFLFGLESVGKTSIVKYVLEETGGRGGLYSDDCSTIKTSLAGFLKGDYDSSFLSCQNVLSLRKLFYKKIQKEKPYLIFDHMGRVGPRFFSYLENLLDEHPALFIARSTDPGEIGDLSLLLFSFDKLEVHNLNRKYTYELITHFIESYRLVIDKVDYFRKEVFRLSRGNPGAIREICQYAEKDEYKVGKEIKFRLLNLDRKIDSLKL
;
A
#
# COMPACT_ATOMS: atom_id res chain seq x y z
N MET A 1 5.02 7.61 34.51
CA MET A 1 6.01 7.75 33.42
C MET A 1 5.34 7.32 32.13
N LYS A 2 5.04 8.33 31.26
CA LYS A 2 4.37 8.10 29.98
C LYS A 2 5.44 7.84 28.93
N HIS A 3 5.62 6.60 28.47
CA HIS A 3 6.38 6.32 27.27
C HIS A 3 5.43 6.43 26.07
N SER A 4 5.51 7.53 25.38
CA SER A 4 4.96 7.70 24.05
C SER A 4 5.82 6.87 23.09
N GLY A 5 5.36 5.67 22.75
CA GLY A 5 5.96 4.85 21.69
C GLY A 5 5.71 5.51 20.33
N THR A 6 6.62 6.34 19.90
CA THR A 6 6.72 6.78 18.49
C THR A 6 7.12 5.57 17.67
N LEU A 7 6.22 5.12 16.79
CA LEU A 7 6.54 4.11 15.77
C LEU A 7 7.60 4.70 14.83
N ASP A 8 8.82 4.20 14.97
CA ASP A 8 9.95 4.58 14.14
C ASP A 8 9.87 3.86 12.78
N PHE A 9 9.35 4.53 11.75
CA PHE A 9 9.27 4.05 10.37
C PHE A 9 10.56 4.28 9.57
N SER A 10 11.71 4.48 10.25
CA SER A 10 12.99 4.87 9.66
C SER A 10 13.84 3.69 9.19
N ASN A 11 13.31 2.76 8.39
CA ASN A 11 14.17 1.85 7.62
C ASN A 11 13.75 1.84 6.14
N GLY A 12 14.32 2.77 5.43
CA GLY A 12 14.20 2.93 3.99
C GLY A 12 14.10 4.40 3.64
N LYS A 13 15.25 5.11 3.59
CA LYS A 13 15.32 6.46 3.00
C LYS A 13 14.90 6.39 1.53
N SER A 14 13.60 6.30 1.25
CA SER A 14 13.05 6.68 -0.03
C SER A 14 13.14 8.21 -0.11
N ARG A 15 13.98 8.71 -0.99
CA ARG A 15 14.04 10.11 -1.40
C ARG A 15 12.72 10.49 -2.12
N GLY A 16 11.66 10.67 -1.39
CA GLY A 16 10.37 11.10 -1.91
C GLY A 16 9.44 11.29 -0.74
N SER A 17 9.12 12.54 -0.42
CA SER A 17 8.04 12.87 0.51
C SER A 17 6.80 12.08 0.15
N ASN A 18 6.04 11.59 1.13
CA ASN A 18 4.73 10.95 0.94
C ASN A 18 3.73 11.96 0.40
N VAL A 19 3.82 12.29 -0.90
CA VAL A 19 2.89 13.19 -1.57
C VAL A 19 1.76 12.36 -2.14
N LEU A 20 0.55 12.66 -1.68
CA LEU A 20 -0.67 12.02 -2.17
C LEU A 20 -1.32 12.93 -3.22
N ILE A 21 -1.14 12.59 -4.51
CA ILE A 21 -1.66 13.37 -5.63
C ILE A 21 -2.93 12.71 -6.19
N GLY A 22 -4.02 13.49 -6.24
CA GLY A 22 -5.26 13.08 -6.91
C GLY A 22 -5.99 11.91 -6.25
N ARG A 23 -5.90 11.80 -4.92
CA ARG A 23 -6.49 10.71 -4.14
C ARG A 23 -7.42 11.20 -3.01
N ASP A 24 -7.92 12.41 -3.12
CA ASP A 24 -8.74 13.02 -2.07
C ASP A 24 -10.01 12.22 -1.78
N LYS A 25 -10.65 11.66 -2.81
CA LYS A 25 -11.85 10.85 -2.67
C LYS A 25 -11.59 9.56 -1.88
N GLU A 26 -10.54 8.84 -2.28
CA GLU A 26 -10.13 7.59 -1.65
C GLU A 26 -9.68 7.85 -0.21
N ARG A 27 -8.86 8.89 0.01
CA ARG A 27 -8.43 9.33 1.33
C ARG A 27 -9.63 9.63 2.24
N ASN A 28 -10.58 10.45 1.79
CA ASN A 28 -11.75 10.82 2.59
C ASN A 28 -12.61 9.58 2.92
N LYS A 29 -12.84 8.68 1.95
CA LYS A 29 -13.60 7.45 2.20
C LYS A 29 -12.92 6.56 3.25
N ILE A 30 -11.58 6.47 3.25
CA ILE A 30 -10.83 5.71 4.28
C ILE A 30 -10.98 6.39 5.65
N VAL A 31 -10.77 7.70 5.72
CA VAL A 31 -10.94 8.48 6.98
C VAL A 31 -12.36 8.31 7.54
N ASP A 32 -13.39 8.41 6.69
CA ASP A 32 -14.79 8.23 7.09
C ASP A 32 -15.05 6.81 7.60
N SER A 33 -14.52 5.80 6.91
CA SER A 33 -14.72 4.40 7.32
C SER A 33 -14.05 4.10 8.66
N VAL A 34 -12.84 4.61 8.89
CA VAL A 34 -12.13 4.47 10.17
C VAL A 34 -12.89 5.18 11.29
N SER A 35 -13.32 6.44 11.07
CA SER A 35 -14.01 7.25 12.09
C SER A 35 -15.39 6.69 12.45
N GLN A 36 -16.12 6.16 11.47
CA GLN A 36 -17.43 5.55 11.65
C GLN A 36 -17.35 4.06 12.03
N ARG A 37 -16.15 3.51 12.16
CA ARG A 37 -15.90 2.09 12.46
C ARG A 37 -16.64 1.14 11.51
N LYS A 38 -16.60 1.44 10.20
CA LYS A 38 -17.21 0.63 9.13
C LYS A 38 -16.16 -0.25 8.45
N ASN A 39 -16.56 -1.45 8.09
CA ASN A 39 -15.71 -2.34 7.30
C ASN A 39 -15.52 -1.77 5.88
N LEU A 40 -14.26 -1.72 5.41
CA LEU A 40 -13.90 -1.24 4.08
C LEU A 40 -13.00 -2.23 3.36
N PHE A 41 -13.34 -2.53 2.11
CA PHE A 41 -12.51 -3.31 1.20
C PHE A 41 -11.94 -2.42 0.11
N LEU A 42 -10.61 -2.24 0.14
CA LEU A 42 -9.84 -1.46 -0.82
C LEU A 42 -9.16 -2.39 -1.82
N PHE A 43 -9.50 -2.26 -3.10
CA PHE A 43 -8.96 -3.12 -4.14
C PHE A 43 -8.56 -2.32 -5.39
N GLY A 44 -7.92 -2.97 -6.35
CA GLY A 44 -7.47 -2.36 -7.60
C GLY A 44 -6.13 -2.93 -8.05
N LEU A 45 -5.70 -2.52 -9.23
CA LEU A 45 -4.48 -3.01 -9.87
C LEU A 45 -3.26 -2.92 -8.95
N GLU A 46 -2.27 -3.76 -9.25
CA GLU A 46 -0.98 -3.69 -8.57
C GLU A 46 -0.33 -2.32 -8.77
N SER A 47 0.39 -1.85 -7.75
CA SER A 47 1.14 -0.58 -7.77
C SER A 47 0.30 0.68 -8.07
N VAL A 48 -1.05 0.59 -7.98
CA VAL A 48 -1.98 1.72 -8.17
C VAL A 48 -1.97 2.71 -7.00
N GLY A 49 -1.29 2.37 -5.90
CA GLY A 49 -1.10 3.25 -4.74
C GLY A 49 -1.99 2.97 -3.53
N LYS A 50 -2.67 1.80 -3.43
CA LYS A 50 -3.54 1.44 -2.30
C LYS A 50 -2.86 1.60 -0.94
N THR A 51 -1.73 0.93 -0.76
CA THR A 51 -0.89 1.00 0.45
C THR A 51 -0.44 2.43 0.76
N SER A 52 -0.06 3.20 -0.27
CA SER A 52 0.39 4.59 -0.09
C SER A 52 -0.71 5.49 0.45
N ILE A 53 -1.96 5.33 -0.03
CA ILE A 53 -3.11 6.10 0.48
C ILE A 53 -3.35 5.78 1.95
N VAL A 54 -3.35 4.50 2.32
CA VAL A 54 -3.61 4.07 3.71
C VAL A 54 -2.50 4.54 4.64
N LYS A 55 -1.22 4.41 4.25
CA LYS A 55 -0.09 4.92 5.04
C LYS A 55 -0.16 6.43 5.23
N TYR A 56 -0.53 7.16 4.18
CA TYR A 56 -0.73 8.61 4.27
C TYR A 56 -1.80 8.97 5.30
N VAL A 57 -2.95 8.29 5.28
CA VAL A 57 -4.03 8.50 6.28
C VAL A 57 -3.56 8.17 7.69
N LEU A 58 -2.80 7.08 7.87
CA LEU A 58 -2.25 6.71 9.18
C LEU A 58 -1.27 7.77 9.71
N GLU A 59 -0.40 8.29 8.86
CA GLU A 59 0.54 9.37 9.22
C GLU A 59 -0.21 10.65 9.59
N GLU A 60 -1.19 11.05 8.77
CA GLU A 60 -2.01 12.26 9.01
C GLU A 60 -2.80 12.18 10.32
N THR A 61 -3.30 11.01 10.68
CA THR A 61 -4.03 10.79 11.93
C THR A 61 -3.12 10.53 13.13
N GLY A 62 -1.80 10.61 12.95
CA GLY A 62 -0.82 10.34 14.01
C GLY A 62 -0.90 8.91 14.57
N GLY A 63 -1.23 7.93 13.72
CA GLY A 63 -1.40 6.52 14.09
C GLY A 63 -2.74 6.20 14.77
N ARG A 64 -3.59 7.19 15.03
CA ARG A 64 -4.93 6.97 15.61
C ARG A 64 -5.91 6.31 14.64
N GLY A 65 -5.53 6.19 13.38
CA GLY A 65 -6.35 5.59 12.32
C GLY A 65 -6.55 4.08 12.43
N GLY A 66 -5.77 3.39 13.26
CA GLY A 66 -5.91 1.94 13.44
C GLY A 66 -4.60 1.19 13.61
N LEU A 67 -4.72 -0.11 13.85
CA LEU A 67 -3.60 -1.04 13.94
C LEU A 67 -3.34 -1.66 12.56
N TYR A 68 -2.13 -1.49 12.03
CA TYR A 68 -1.76 -1.85 10.66
C TYR A 68 -0.84 -3.07 10.60
N SER A 69 -1.13 -3.98 9.68
CA SER A 69 -0.25 -5.09 9.29
C SER A 69 0.07 -5.02 7.81
N ASP A 70 1.35 -5.04 7.48
CA ASP A 70 1.89 -4.82 6.14
C ASP A 70 1.93 -6.06 5.23
N ASP A 71 1.79 -7.26 5.81
CA ASP A 71 1.69 -8.53 5.08
C ASP A 71 0.62 -9.42 5.74
N CYS A 72 -0.50 -9.55 5.05
CA CYS A 72 -1.62 -10.37 5.48
C CYS A 72 -1.87 -11.54 4.53
N SER A 73 -0.81 -12.11 3.95
CA SER A 73 -0.88 -13.32 3.12
C SER A 73 -1.22 -14.58 3.94
N THR A 74 -0.89 -14.60 5.24
CA THR A 74 -1.18 -15.70 6.16
C THR A 74 -1.60 -15.16 7.54
N ILE A 75 -2.23 -16.02 8.36
CA ILE A 75 -2.54 -15.68 9.77
C ILE A 75 -1.27 -15.31 10.54
N LYS A 76 -0.17 -16.05 10.32
CA LYS A 76 1.08 -15.81 11.04
C LYS A 76 1.67 -14.45 10.71
N THR A 77 1.77 -14.11 9.43
CA THR A 77 2.31 -12.81 8.98
C THR A 77 1.43 -11.65 9.40
N SER A 78 0.10 -11.79 9.33
CA SER A 78 -0.85 -10.79 9.81
C SER A 78 -0.65 -10.48 11.30
N LEU A 79 -0.61 -11.52 12.14
CA LEU A 79 -0.43 -11.36 13.59
C LEU A 79 0.93 -10.74 13.92
N ALA A 80 2.00 -11.21 13.27
CA ALA A 80 3.33 -10.65 13.45
C ALA A 80 3.37 -9.16 13.05
N GLY A 81 2.73 -8.80 11.92
CA GLY A 81 2.63 -7.42 11.46
C GLY A 81 1.96 -6.50 12.48
N PHE A 82 0.83 -6.92 13.07
CA PHE A 82 0.14 -6.16 14.11
C PHE A 82 0.95 -5.99 15.42
N LEU A 83 1.89 -6.88 15.66
CA LEU A 83 2.73 -6.87 16.86
C LEU A 83 4.08 -6.17 16.63
N LYS A 84 4.40 -5.77 15.40
CA LYS A 84 5.58 -4.94 15.09
C LYS A 84 5.53 -3.65 15.92
N GLY A 85 6.67 -3.26 16.47
CA GLY A 85 6.78 -2.10 17.35
C GLY A 85 6.64 -2.41 18.84
N ASP A 86 5.93 -3.49 19.21
CA ASP A 86 5.89 -3.98 20.60
C ASP A 86 6.93 -5.06 20.85
N TYR A 87 7.31 -5.80 19.81
CA TYR A 87 8.24 -6.93 19.87
C TYR A 87 9.22 -6.91 18.70
N ASP A 88 10.44 -7.40 18.93
CA ASP A 88 11.45 -7.54 17.89
C ASP A 88 11.06 -8.56 16.81
N SER A 89 11.48 -8.31 15.58
CA SER A 89 11.19 -9.19 14.44
C SER A 89 11.73 -10.61 14.62
N SER A 90 12.89 -10.75 15.26
CA SER A 90 13.50 -12.06 15.60
C SER A 90 12.60 -12.85 16.57
N PHE A 91 12.10 -12.19 17.63
CA PHE A 91 11.16 -12.78 18.56
C PHE A 91 9.88 -13.24 17.87
N LEU A 92 9.26 -12.35 17.05
CA LEU A 92 8.00 -12.65 16.35
C LEU A 92 8.16 -13.82 15.36
N SER A 93 9.27 -13.91 14.66
CA SER A 93 9.53 -14.97 13.67
C SER A 93 9.58 -16.36 14.31
N CYS A 94 10.11 -16.47 15.53
CA CYS A 94 10.21 -17.72 16.31
C CYS A 94 8.88 -18.17 16.92
N GLN A 95 7.86 -17.29 16.99
CA GLN A 95 6.58 -17.64 17.60
C GLN A 95 5.70 -18.49 16.69
N ASN A 96 4.94 -19.41 17.27
CA ASN A 96 3.87 -20.09 16.57
C ASN A 96 2.58 -19.24 16.54
N VAL A 97 1.61 -19.62 15.70
CA VAL A 97 0.34 -18.89 15.54
C VAL A 97 -0.44 -18.75 16.85
N LEU A 98 -0.43 -19.77 17.71
CA LEU A 98 -1.17 -19.73 18.99
C LEU A 98 -0.56 -18.70 19.96
N SER A 99 0.77 -18.65 20.04
CA SER A 99 1.47 -17.65 20.86
C SER A 99 1.23 -16.23 20.32
N LEU A 100 1.32 -16.02 19.00
CA LEU A 100 1.03 -14.73 18.40
C LEU A 100 -0.42 -14.30 18.62
N ARG A 101 -1.38 -15.21 18.53
CA ARG A 101 -2.79 -14.92 18.85
C ARG A 101 -2.97 -14.43 20.29
N LYS A 102 -2.36 -15.11 21.27
CA LYS A 102 -2.44 -14.69 22.67
C LYS A 102 -1.90 -13.27 22.88
N LEU A 103 -0.75 -12.95 22.28
CA LEU A 103 -0.15 -11.62 22.35
C LEU A 103 -1.04 -10.57 21.67
N PHE A 104 -1.56 -10.88 20.49
CA PHE A 104 -2.43 -9.99 19.73
C PHE A 104 -3.74 -9.69 20.47
N TYR A 105 -4.45 -10.70 20.97
CA TYR A 105 -5.66 -10.48 21.76
C TYR A 105 -5.41 -9.66 23.02
N LYS A 106 -4.30 -9.90 23.72
CA LYS A 106 -3.90 -9.07 24.87
C LYS A 106 -3.72 -7.60 24.50
N LYS A 107 -3.21 -7.32 23.28
CA LYS A 107 -3.03 -5.97 22.76
C LYS A 107 -4.37 -5.31 22.44
N ILE A 108 -5.26 -5.99 21.72
CA ILE A 108 -6.50 -5.38 21.19
C ILE A 108 -7.64 -5.31 22.22
N GLN A 109 -7.62 -6.14 23.27
CA GLN A 109 -8.67 -6.14 24.30
C GLN A 109 -8.88 -4.78 24.99
N LYS A 110 -7.79 -4.00 25.14
CA LYS A 110 -7.83 -2.71 25.85
C LYS A 110 -8.41 -1.57 25.04
N GLU A 111 -8.16 -1.54 23.73
CA GLU A 111 -8.38 -0.34 22.89
C GLU A 111 -9.41 -0.57 21.80
N LYS A 112 -9.81 -1.80 21.52
CA LYS A 112 -10.69 -2.18 20.38
C LYS A 112 -10.31 -1.42 19.09
N PRO A 113 -9.08 -1.53 18.60
CA PRO A 113 -8.59 -0.75 17.48
C PRO A 113 -9.37 -1.08 16.20
N TYR A 114 -9.35 -0.16 15.24
CA TYR A 114 -9.69 -0.47 13.85
C TYR A 114 -8.51 -1.24 13.24
N LEU A 115 -8.79 -2.34 12.53
CA LEU A 115 -7.74 -3.22 12.02
C LEU A 115 -7.51 -2.99 10.52
N ILE A 116 -6.25 -2.90 10.11
CA ILE A 116 -5.88 -2.66 8.70
C ILE A 116 -5.00 -3.81 8.24
N PHE A 117 -5.55 -4.60 7.32
CA PHE A 117 -4.87 -5.75 6.71
C PHE A 117 -4.42 -5.39 5.30
N ASP A 118 -3.11 -5.20 5.11
CA ASP A 118 -2.54 -4.94 3.79
C ASP A 118 -1.99 -6.22 3.14
N HIS A 119 -1.90 -6.21 1.81
CA HIS A 119 -1.45 -7.35 1.02
C HIS A 119 -2.21 -8.65 1.33
N MET A 120 -3.56 -8.54 1.45
CA MET A 120 -4.40 -9.73 1.58
C MET A 120 -4.23 -10.62 0.35
N GLY A 121 -3.73 -11.82 0.59
CA GLY A 121 -3.64 -12.88 -0.41
C GLY A 121 -4.88 -13.79 -0.40
N ARG A 122 -4.73 -14.99 -0.93
CA ARG A 122 -5.79 -15.99 -0.96
C ARG A 122 -6.08 -16.50 0.46
N VAL A 123 -7.29 -16.23 0.93
CA VAL A 123 -7.78 -16.65 2.26
C VAL A 123 -8.37 -18.06 2.13
N GLY A 124 -7.83 -19.01 2.89
CA GLY A 124 -8.40 -20.34 3.01
C GLY A 124 -9.28 -20.48 4.26
N PRO A 125 -9.96 -21.64 4.47
CA PRO A 125 -11.00 -21.83 5.49
C PRO A 125 -10.54 -21.47 6.93
N ARG A 126 -9.31 -21.83 7.30
CA ARG A 126 -8.79 -21.53 8.65
C ARG A 126 -8.59 -20.04 8.89
N PHE A 127 -8.14 -19.32 7.86
CA PHE A 127 -7.95 -17.89 7.94
C PHE A 127 -9.30 -17.17 7.90
N PHE A 128 -10.21 -17.63 7.07
CA PHE A 128 -11.58 -17.17 7.01
C PHE A 128 -12.25 -17.19 8.39
N SER A 129 -12.32 -18.36 9.04
CA SER A 129 -12.91 -18.49 10.37
C SER A 129 -12.24 -17.59 11.43
N TYR A 130 -10.92 -17.38 11.29
CA TYR A 130 -10.22 -16.43 12.16
C TYR A 130 -10.66 -14.98 11.93
N LEU A 131 -10.79 -14.56 10.67
CA LEU A 131 -11.22 -13.20 10.30
C LEU A 131 -12.69 -12.99 10.70
N GLU A 132 -13.57 -13.95 10.44
CA GLU A 132 -14.99 -13.91 10.81
C GLU A 132 -15.15 -13.59 12.29
N ASN A 133 -14.55 -14.41 13.17
CA ASN A 133 -14.60 -14.17 14.62
C ASN A 133 -13.98 -12.81 15.03
N LEU A 134 -12.97 -12.33 14.32
CA LEU A 134 -12.32 -11.07 14.64
C LEU A 134 -13.19 -9.87 14.26
N LEU A 135 -13.91 -9.96 13.15
CA LEU A 135 -14.78 -8.90 12.62
C LEU A 135 -16.03 -8.68 13.47
N ASP A 136 -16.45 -9.65 14.27
CA ASP A 136 -17.56 -9.50 15.21
C ASP A 136 -17.30 -8.37 16.25
N GLU A 137 -16.06 -8.17 16.63
CA GLU A 137 -15.68 -7.17 17.64
C GLU A 137 -14.88 -5.99 17.05
N HIS A 138 -14.16 -6.20 15.95
CA HIS A 138 -13.22 -5.25 15.38
C HIS A 138 -13.51 -4.95 13.91
N PRO A 139 -13.96 -3.75 13.58
CA PRO A 139 -14.10 -3.35 12.17
C PRO A 139 -12.73 -3.29 11.51
N ALA A 140 -12.70 -3.57 10.21
CA ALA A 140 -11.45 -3.67 9.48
C ALA A 140 -11.47 -3.02 8.09
N LEU A 141 -10.27 -2.64 7.65
CA LEU A 141 -9.95 -2.34 6.27
C LEU A 141 -9.11 -3.47 5.70
N PHE A 142 -9.57 -4.09 4.62
CA PHE A 142 -8.83 -5.07 3.86
C PHE A 142 -8.32 -4.48 2.56
N ILE A 143 -7.06 -4.74 2.21
CA ILE A 143 -6.42 -4.29 0.97
C ILE A 143 -5.99 -5.51 0.16
N ALA A 144 -6.55 -5.66 -1.05
CA ALA A 144 -6.23 -6.75 -1.97
C ALA A 144 -5.96 -6.24 -3.39
N ARG A 145 -5.48 -7.14 -4.26
CA ARG A 145 -5.25 -6.82 -5.67
C ARG A 145 -6.56 -6.79 -6.47
N SER A 146 -7.51 -7.65 -6.13
CA SER A 146 -8.70 -7.93 -6.91
C SER A 146 -9.87 -8.31 -6.01
N THR A 147 -11.06 -8.38 -6.59
CA THR A 147 -12.26 -8.98 -5.99
C THR A 147 -12.51 -10.40 -6.48
N ASP A 148 -11.66 -10.92 -7.37
CA ASP A 148 -11.83 -12.26 -7.94
C ASP A 148 -11.67 -13.32 -6.85
N PRO A 149 -12.69 -14.20 -6.63
CA PRO A 149 -12.61 -15.30 -5.69
C PRO A 149 -11.43 -16.25 -5.96
N GLY A 150 -10.98 -16.37 -7.22
CA GLY A 150 -9.79 -17.12 -7.57
C GLY A 150 -8.51 -16.56 -6.93
N GLU A 151 -8.41 -15.25 -6.77
CA GLU A 151 -7.25 -14.56 -6.18
C GLU A 151 -7.38 -14.37 -4.66
N ILE A 152 -8.59 -14.09 -4.15
CA ILE A 152 -8.82 -13.78 -2.72
C ILE A 152 -9.40 -14.95 -1.92
N GLY A 153 -9.85 -16.03 -2.57
CA GLY A 153 -10.41 -17.22 -1.92
C GLY A 153 -11.65 -16.92 -1.08
N ASP A 154 -11.75 -17.53 0.10
CA ASP A 154 -12.90 -17.42 0.99
C ASP A 154 -13.11 -15.99 1.55
N LEU A 155 -12.14 -15.08 1.40
CA LEU A 155 -12.32 -13.67 1.74
C LEU A 155 -13.56 -13.07 1.06
N SER A 156 -13.87 -13.51 -0.16
CA SER A 156 -15.03 -13.08 -0.93
C SER A 156 -16.34 -13.21 -0.16
N LEU A 157 -16.45 -14.20 0.74
CA LEU A 157 -17.63 -14.46 1.56
C LEU A 157 -17.82 -13.40 2.67
N LEU A 158 -16.74 -12.80 3.17
CA LEU A 158 -16.80 -11.73 4.17
C LEU A 158 -17.18 -10.38 3.56
N LEU A 159 -16.93 -10.19 2.26
CA LEU A 159 -17.09 -8.89 1.61
C LEU A 159 -18.54 -8.43 1.42
N PHE A 160 -19.55 -9.22 1.81
CA PHE A 160 -20.95 -8.79 1.80
C PHE A 160 -21.21 -7.65 2.78
N SER A 161 -20.54 -7.63 3.92
CA SER A 161 -20.65 -6.61 4.96
C SER A 161 -19.70 -5.43 4.80
N PHE A 162 -18.91 -5.41 3.73
CA PHE A 162 -17.89 -4.39 3.47
C PHE A 162 -18.35 -3.36 2.44
N ASP A 163 -18.14 -2.09 2.77
CA ASP A 163 -18.07 -1.06 1.74
C ASP A 163 -16.91 -1.36 0.79
N LYS A 164 -17.10 -1.16 -0.52
CA LYS A 164 -16.09 -1.44 -1.53
C LYS A 164 -15.55 -0.14 -2.12
N LEU A 165 -14.24 -0.03 -2.22
CA LEU A 165 -13.56 1.11 -2.83
C LEU A 165 -12.51 0.61 -3.82
N GLU A 166 -12.75 0.84 -5.10
CA GLU A 166 -11.80 0.55 -6.16
C GLU A 166 -10.85 1.72 -6.38
N VAL A 167 -9.55 1.44 -6.36
CA VAL A 167 -8.51 2.42 -6.68
C VAL A 167 -8.08 2.24 -8.13
N HIS A 168 -8.40 3.25 -8.94
CA HIS A 168 -8.05 3.26 -10.37
C HIS A 168 -6.72 3.97 -10.63
N ASN A 169 -6.21 3.83 -11.85
CA ASN A 169 -5.08 4.62 -12.32
C ASN A 169 -5.40 6.12 -12.29
N LEU A 170 -4.38 6.95 -12.13
CA LEU A 170 -4.53 8.41 -12.15
C LEU A 170 -4.96 8.88 -13.55
N ASN A 171 -5.82 9.87 -13.59
CA ASN A 171 -6.15 10.57 -14.83
C ASN A 171 -4.93 11.37 -15.33
N ARG A 172 -5.02 11.92 -16.55
CA ARG A 172 -3.91 12.62 -17.18
C ARG A 172 -3.41 13.81 -16.36
N LYS A 173 -4.32 14.58 -15.75
CA LYS A 173 -3.96 15.76 -14.95
C LYS A 173 -3.07 15.35 -13.78
N TYR A 174 -3.55 14.46 -12.92
CA TYR A 174 -2.83 14.00 -11.75
C TYR A 174 -1.57 13.19 -12.10
N THR A 175 -1.58 12.48 -13.24
CA THR A 175 -0.37 11.83 -13.75
C THR A 175 0.72 12.86 -14.04
N TYR A 176 0.37 13.97 -14.70
CA TYR A 176 1.34 15.03 -15.02
C TYR A 176 1.86 15.74 -13.76
N GLU A 177 1.01 15.94 -12.77
CA GLU A 177 1.42 16.47 -11.46
C GLU A 177 2.41 15.52 -10.76
N LEU A 178 2.12 14.21 -10.76
CA LEU A 178 3.00 13.20 -10.17
C LEU A 178 4.35 13.10 -10.92
N ILE A 179 4.34 13.16 -12.26
CA ILE A 179 5.57 13.18 -13.06
C ILE A 179 6.41 14.41 -12.71
N THR A 180 5.78 15.58 -12.57
CA THR A 180 6.48 16.83 -12.20
C THR A 180 7.15 16.67 -10.84
N HIS A 181 6.43 16.14 -9.86
CA HIS A 181 6.98 15.83 -8.55
C HIS A 181 8.21 14.89 -8.63
N PHE A 182 8.18 13.86 -9.47
CA PHE A 182 9.33 12.97 -9.64
C PHE A 182 10.48 13.62 -10.42
N ILE A 183 10.21 14.48 -11.41
CA ILE A 183 11.25 15.27 -12.09
C ILE A 183 12.03 16.10 -11.06
N GLU A 184 11.34 16.76 -10.15
CA GLU A 184 11.94 17.58 -9.10
C GLU A 184 12.68 16.72 -8.07
N SER A 185 12.04 15.64 -7.58
CA SER A 185 12.59 14.76 -6.54
C SER A 185 13.86 14.02 -7.00
N TYR A 186 13.90 13.57 -8.24
CA TYR A 186 15.06 12.89 -8.85
C TYR A 186 16.00 13.86 -9.57
N ARG A 187 15.69 15.18 -9.56
CA ARG A 187 16.49 16.22 -10.23
C ARG A 187 16.77 15.92 -11.69
N LEU A 188 15.75 15.42 -12.39
CA LEU A 188 15.89 15.07 -13.81
C LEU A 188 16.06 16.31 -14.68
N VAL A 189 17.13 16.35 -15.47
CA VAL A 189 17.38 17.42 -16.44
C VAL A 189 16.79 17.01 -17.78
N ILE A 190 15.67 17.63 -18.18
CA ILE A 190 14.89 17.26 -19.36
C ILE A 190 14.55 18.53 -20.15
N ASP A 191 14.93 18.59 -21.44
CA ASP A 191 14.64 19.75 -22.29
C ASP A 191 13.16 19.84 -22.70
N LYS A 192 12.58 18.70 -23.10
CA LYS A 192 11.21 18.62 -23.62
C LYS A 192 10.27 18.00 -22.59
N VAL A 193 9.99 18.72 -21.49
CA VAL A 193 9.20 18.19 -20.35
C VAL A 193 7.82 17.72 -20.79
N ASP A 194 7.13 18.42 -21.69
CA ASP A 194 5.81 18.01 -22.16
C ASP A 194 5.84 16.74 -23.00
N TYR A 195 6.89 16.52 -23.79
CA TYR A 195 7.10 15.27 -24.50
C TYR A 195 7.37 14.13 -23.50
N PHE A 196 8.23 14.38 -22.51
CA PHE A 196 8.51 13.42 -21.43
C PHE A 196 7.22 13.01 -20.71
N ARG A 197 6.39 13.97 -20.29
CA ARG A 197 5.10 13.71 -19.63
C ARG A 197 4.17 12.86 -20.51
N LYS A 198 4.08 13.16 -21.80
CA LYS A 198 3.25 12.39 -22.76
C LYS A 198 3.72 10.93 -22.86
N GLU A 199 5.03 10.70 -22.99
CA GLU A 199 5.60 9.37 -23.11
C GLU A 199 5.45 8.57 -21.80
N VAL A 200 5.73 9.18 -20.67
CA VAL A 200 5.52 8.53 -19.35
C VAL A 200 4.05 8.16 -19.16
N PHE A 201 3.11 9.06 -19.49
CA PHE A 201 1.68 8.75 -19.43
C PHE A 201 1.30 7.60 -20.36
N ARG A 202 1.79 7.60 -21.60
CA ARG A 202 1.54 6.55 -22.58
C ARG A 202 2.01 5.17 -22.10
N LEU A 203 3.19 5.12 -21.47
CA LEU A 203 3.81 3.89 -21.00
C LEU A 203 3.20 3.38 -19.67
N SER A 204 2.87 4.28 -18.76
CA SER A 204 2.32 3.97 -17.43
C SER A 204 0.81 3.80 -17.41
N ARG A 205 0.10 4.41 -18.38
CA ARG A 205 -1.37 4.52 -18.37
C ARG A 205 -1.93 5.12 -17.07
N GLY A 206 -1.13 5.99 -16.42
CA GLY A 206 -1.51 6.61 -15.14
C GLY A 206 -1.31 5.73 -13.91
N ASN A 207 -0.66 4.57 -14.01
CA ASN A 207 -0.31 3.76 -12.86
C ASN A 207 0.84 4.39 -12.07
N PRO A 208 0.66 4.78 -10.79
CA PRO A 208 1.68 5.50 -10.01
C PRO A 208 2.99 4.74 -9.84
N GLY A 209 2.94 3.42 -9.65
CA GLY A 209 4.14 2.59 -9.56
C GLY A 209 4.93 2.59 -10.85
N ALA A 210 4.25 2.42 -11.99
CA ALA A 210 4.90 2.47 -13.29
C ALA A 210 5.46 3.88 -13.61
N ILE A 211 4.79 4.97 -13.19
CA ILE A 211 5.30 6.32 -13.32
C ILE A 211 6.60 6.48 -12.54
N ARG A 212 6.62 6.07 -11.26
CA ARG A 212 7.81 6.11 -10.41
C ARG A 212 8.96 5.35 -11.04
N GLU A 213 8.71 4.12 -11.46
CA GLU A 213 9.69 3.24 -12.09
C GLU A 213 10.31 3.88 -13.34
N ILE A 214 9.47 4.39 -14.27
CA ILE A 214 9.94 5.07 -15.49
C ILE A 214 10.82 6.28 -15.13
N CYS A 215 10.42 7.09 -14.15
CA CYS A 215 11.20 8.24 -13.72
C CYS A 215 12.54 7.82 -13.07
N GLN A 216 12.57 6.73 -12.32
CA GLN A 216 13.82 6.17 -11.76
C GLN A 216 14.76 5.65 -12.85
N TYR A 217 14.23 4.97 -13.88
CA TYR A 217 15.05 4.58 -15.03
C TYR A 217 15.58 5.80 -15.79
N ALA A 218 14.79 6.85 -15.94
CA ALA A 218 15.21 8.08 -16.59
C ALA A 218 16.34 8.85 -15.83
N GLU A 219 16.56 8.54 -14.56
CA GLU A 219 17.70 9.07 -13.77
C GLU A 219 19.05 8.48 -14.24
N LYS A 220 19.06 7.25 -14.78
CA LYS A 220 20.28 6.55 -15.19
C LYS A 220 20.84 7.12 -16.51
N ASP A 221 22.15 7.29 -16.56
CA ASP A 221 22.82 7.90 -17.72
C ASP A 221 22.75 7.07 -19.00
N GLU A 222 22.62 5.76 -18.89
CA GLU A 222 22.47 4.83 -20.03
C GLU A 222 21.25 5.13 -20.89
N TYR A 223 20.19 5.72 -20.31
CA TYR A 223 18.97 6.10 -21.01
C TYR A 223 18.94 7.55 -21.50
N LYS A 224 20.03 8.30 -21.30
CA LYS A 224 20.15 9.70 -21.70
C LYS A 224 20.98 9.88 -22.97
N VAL A 225 20.57 10.83 -23.82
CA VAL A 225 21.39 11.40 -24.88
C VAL A 225 21.30 12.91 -24.72
N GLY A 226 22.34 13.50 -24.11
CA GLY A 226 22.25 14.90 -23.66
C GLY A 226 21.12 15.06 -22.64
N LYS A 227 20.07 15.82 -22.99
CA LYS A 227 18.90 16.03 -22.15
C LYS A 227 17.64 15.27 -22.64
N GLU A 228 17.78 14.42 -23.64
CA GLU A 228 16.71 13.60 -24.16
C GLU A 228 16.76 12.18 -23.57
N ILE A 229 15.57 11.56 -23.35
CA ILE A 229 15.45 10.20 -22.81
C ILE A 229 15.15 9.19 -23.92
N LYS A 230 15.90 8.10 -23.99
CA LYS A 230 15.71 6.97 -24.90
C LYS A 230 14.56 6.07 -24.43
N PHE A 231 13.32 6.51 -24.57
CA PHE A 231 12.14 5.78 -24.05
C PHE A 231 11.99 4.35 -24.58
N ARG A 232 12.44 4.07 -25.83
CA ARG A 232 12.36 2.71 -26.38
C ARG A 232 13.25 1.74 -25.62
N LEU A 233 14.49 2.12 -25.37
CA LEU A 233 15.47 1.33 -24.62
C LEU A 233 14.99 1.16 -23.16
N LEU A 234 14.69 2.27 -22.50
CA LEU A 234 14.17 2.28 -21.11
C LEU A 234 12.98 1.34 -20.96
N ASN A 235 11.98 1.39 -21.86
CA ASN A 235 10.81 0.55 -21.75
C ASN A 235 11.10 -0.93 -22.06
N LEU A 236 12.09 -1.23 -22.90
CA LEU A 236 12.53 -2.61 -23.16
C LEU A 236 13.15 -3.21 -21.91
N ASP A 237 14.12 -2.53 -21.29
CA ASP A 237 14.82 -3.01 -20.11
C ASP A 237 13.88 -3.15 -18.90
N ARG A 238 12.95 -2.19 -18.72
CA ARG A 238 11.90 -2.30 -17.71
C ARG A 238 11.05 -3.57 -17.87
N LYS A 239 10.68 -3.92 -19.12
CA LYS A 239 9.94 -5.15 -19.39
C LYS A 239 10.76 -6.40 -19.12
N ILE A 240 12.03 -6.40 -19.48
CA ILE A 240 12.96 -7.51 -19.21
C ILE A 240 13.09 -7.72 -17.70
N ASP A 241 13.28 -6.66 -16.95
CA ASP A 241 13.42 -6.75 -15.49
C ASP A 241 12.13 -7.24 -14.80
N SER A 242 10.95 -6.86 -15.34
CA SER A 242 9.67 -7.37 -14.84
C SER A 242 9.42 -8.87 -15.12
N LEU A 243 10.17 -9.48 -16.03
CA LEU A 243 10.08 -10.94 -16.31
C LEU A 243 11.01 -11.77 -15.43
N LYS A 244 11.94 -11.14 -14.72
CA LYS A 244 12.91 -11.82 -13.82
C LYS A 244 12.38 -12.02 -12.40
N LEU A 245 11.20 -11.47 -12.08
CA LEU A 245 10.49 -11.56 -10.81
C LEU A 245 9.38 -12.60 -10.87
#